data_4ce3d70629d08a024dafe543fa7972d5
#
_entry.id   4ce3d70629d08a024dafe543fa7972d5
#
_cell.length_a   1.000
_cell.length_b   1.000
_cell.length_c   1.000
_cell.angle_alpha   90.00
_cell.angle_beta   90.00
_cell.angle_gamma   90.00
#
_symmetry.space_group_name_H-M   'P 1'
#
loop_
_entity.id
_entity.type
_entity.pdbx_description
1 polymer ?
#
loop_
_entity_poly.entity_id
_entity_poly.type
_entity_poly.pdbx_seq_one_letter_code
_entity_poly.pdbx_strand_id
1 'polypeptide(L)'
;MKKKVPKKSEPLTYEEAVALHKSGNKLSDEQVLEIYRLAYAYDHGERHLKCDHVKALELYRMAAAHGDHDAEFAVGLCYYYGQGCDVDYSKAVEWYQRAADHGNRDAMHNLASCYYNGEGCEKDLAKHIYWLKRAVKKGDTLAMWALSTRYHWGEGVRKNLPAAIRWIKKSAEGGCAWGQYDLSWYYRKGIGVDQSEELEFFWAMKAAEQGDDYAQNTVGTFYSDGISVKKDSETAMQWFRRAAKKKNEEAAYNMAILYEEGDGVEQNYKEALRWYRLADKWGKEGVEEDIIRLKALIGA
;
A
#
# COMPACT_ATOMS: atom_id res chain seq x y z
N MET A 1 37.78 37.75 -8.45
CA MET A 1 37.94 36.28 -8.44
C MET A 1 36.56 35.64 -8.53
N LYS A 2 36.19 35.09 -9.67
CA LYS A 2 34.94 34.36 -9.88
C LYS A 2 35.10 32.98 -9.19
N LYS A 3 34.34 32.71 -8.15
CA LYS A 3 34.24 31.35 -7.54
C LYS A 3 33.76 30.39 -8.64
N LYS A 4 34.65 29.46 -9.06
CA LYS A 4 34.27 28.32 -9.90
C LYS A 4 33.18 27.52 -9.16
N VAL A 5 32.01 27.48 -9.77
CA VAL A 5 30.96 26.50 -9.39
C VAL A 5 31.59 25.13 -9.61
N PRO A 6 31.59 24.22 -8.60
CA PRO A 6 32.12 22.89 -8.81
C PRO A 6 31.36 22.22 -9.96
N LYS A 7 32.07 21.66 -10.94
CA LYS A 7 31.50 20.84 -12.00
C LYS A 7 30.73 19.70 -11.26
N LYS A 8 29.45 19.48 -11.57
CA LYS A 8 28.76 18.26 -11.25
C LYS A 8 29.68 17.12 -11.71
N SER A 9 30.12 16.29 -10.79
CA SER A 9 30.82 15.05 -11.11
C SER A 9 29.96 14.25 -12.09
N GLU A 10 30.55 13.70 -13.13
CA GLU A 10 29.86 12.74 -13.99
C GLU A 10 29.29 11.61 -13.12
N PRO A 11 28.09 11.09 -13.44
CA PRO A 11 27.50 10.00 -12.67
C PRO A 11 28.42 8.77 -12.70
N LEU A 12 28.59 8.13 -11.57
CA LEU A 12 29.43 6.93 -11.39
C LEU A 12 28.99 5.82 -12.36
N THR A 13 29.94 5.17 -13.00
CA THR A 13 29.69 3.96 -13.81
C THR A 13 29.74 2.70 -12.94
N TYR A 14 29.19 1.59 -13.47
CA TYR A 14 29.24 0.29 -12.77
C TYR A 14 30.67 -0.16 -12.50
N GLU A 15 31.57 -0.05 -13.48
CA GLU A 15 32.97 -0.44 -13.40
C GLU A 15 33.73 0.38 -12.35
N GLU A 16 33.45 1.67 -12.27
CA GLU A 16 34.04 2.58 -11.25
C GLU A 16 33.52 2.23 -9.84
N ALA A 17 32.22 1.93 -9.68
CA ALA A 17 31.67 1.48 -8.39
C ALA A 17 32.33 0.20 -7.91
N VAL A 18 32.49 -0.80 -8.81
CA VAL A 18 33.18 -2.06 -8.52
C VAL A 18 34.65 -1.81 -8.16
N ALA A 19 35.34 -0.94 -8.85
CA ALA A 19 36.73 -0.59 -8.58
C ALA A 19 36.88 0.10 -7.20
N LEU A 20 36.00 1.02 -6.87
CA LEU A 20 35.94 1.68 -5.57
C LEU A 20 35.76 0.67 -4.43
N HIS A 21 34.80 -0.23 -4.57
CA HIS A 21 34.55 -1.27 -3.57
C HIS A 21 35.76 -2.21 -3.40
N LYS A 22 36.37 -2.66 -4.50
CA LYS A 22 37.54 -3.56 -4.49
C LYS A 22 38.81 -2.90 -3.98
N SER A 23 38.87 -1.57 -3.97
CA SER A 23 40.06 -0.86 -3.45
C SER A 23 40.31 -1.11 -1.95
N GLY A 24 39.28 -1.57 -1.21
CA GLY A 24 39.33 -1.76 0.23
C GLY A 24 39.43 -0.46 1.04
N ASN A 25 39.44 0.69 0.36
CA ASN A 25 39.50 1.97 1.05
C ASN A 25 38.15 2.32 1.69
N LYS A 26 38.21 3.10 2.79
CA LYS A 26 36.99 3.68 3.34
C LYS A 26 36.39 4.69 2.32
N LEU A 27 35.19 4.43 1.86
CA LEU A 27 34.48 5.35 0.97
C LEU A 27 33.90 6.52 1.77
N SER A 28 33.79 7.67 1.11
CA SER A 28 33.03 8.79 1.65
C SER A 28 31.52 8.53 1.55
N ASP A 29 30.73 9.18 2.40
CA ASP A 29 29.26 9.06 2.38
C ASP A 29 28.68 9.43 0.99
N GLU A 30 29.30 10.39 0.28
CA GLU A 30 28.90 10.76 -1.08
C GLU A 30 29.16 9.63 -2.10
N GLN A 31 30.29 8.95 -2.00
CA GLN A 31 30.60 7.80 -2.85
C GLN A 31 29.63 6.63 -2.59
N VAL A 32 29.34 6.34 -1.34
CA VAL A 32 28.37 5.28 -0.95
C VAL A 32 26.99 5.62 -1.48
N LEU A 33 26.55 6.87 -1.32
CA LEU A 33 25.25 7.33 -1.84
C LEU A 33 25.18 7.25 -3.36
N GLU A 34 26.27 7.55 -4.10
CA GLU A 34 26.29 7.42 -5.56
C GLU A 34 26.25 5.94 -6.00
N ILE A 35 26.88 5.01 -5.27
CA ILE A 35 26.74 3.57 -5.50
C ILE A 35 25.26 3.15 -5.31
N TYR A 36 24.62 3.59 -4.23
CA TYR A 36 23.20 3.33 -3.99
C TYR A 36 22.30 3.88 -5.11
N ARG A 37 22.53 5.13 -5.54
CA ARG A 37 21.77 5.75 -6.63
C ARG A 37 21.96 5.04 -7.97
N LEU A 38 23.14 4.52 -8.22
CA LEU A 38 23.42 3.72 -9.41
C LEU A 38 22.70 2.37 -9.34
N ALA A 39 22.68 1.72 -8.16
CA ALA A 39 21.92 0.51 -7.92
C ALA A 39 20.42 0.73 -8.20
N TYR A 40 19.86 1.80 -7.66
CA TYR A 40 18.48 2.20 -7.89
C TYR A 40 18.17 2.45 -9.37
N ALA A 41 19.11 3.11 -10.09
CA ALA A 41 18.94 3.37 -11.51
C ALA A 41 18.94 2.06 -12.36
N TYR A 42 19.75 1.07 -12.02
CA TYR A 42 19.67 -0.26 -12.64
C TYR A 42 18.40 -1.01 -12.27
N ASP A 43 17.94 -0.89 -11.04
CA ASP A 43 16.74 -1.59 -10.57
C ASP A 43 15.47 -1.10 -11.30
N HIS A 44 15.38 0.21 -11.56
CA HIS A 44 14.20 0.86 -12.15
C HIS A 44 14.35 1.22 -13.64
N GLY A 45 15.51 0.98 -14.25
CA GLY A 45 15.79 1.39 -15.64
C GLY A 45 15.83 2.91 -15.83
N GLU A 46 16.35 3.64 -14.86
CA GLU A 46 16.50 5.09 -14.88
C GLU A 46 17.85 5.54 -15.46
N ARG A 47 18.06 6.86 -15.62
CA ARG A 47 19.32 7.47 -16.13
C ARG A 47 19.78 6.89 -17.48
N HIS A 48 18.84 6.51 -18.37
CA HIS A 48 19.09 5.84 -19.65
C HIS A 48 19.73 4.45 -19.55
N LEU A 49 19.75 3.83 -18.36
CA LEU A 49 20.18 2.47 -18.14
C LEU A 49 19.01 1.50 -18.44
N LYS A 50 19.34 0.31 -18.94
CA LYS A 50 18.36 -0.77 -18.97
C LYS A 50 18.24 -1.36 -17.57
N CYS A 51 17.01 -1.76 -17.21
CA CYS A 51 16.78 -2.47 -15.98
C CYS A 51 17.65 -3.75 -15.93
N ASP A 52 18.43 -3.88 -14.85
CA ASP A 52 19.34 -5.00 -14.61
C ASP A 52 19.39 -5.26 -13.09
N HIS A 53 18.48 -6.10 -12.61
CA HIS A 53 18.36 -6.42 -11.19
C HIS A 53 19.60 -7.14 -10.63
N VAL A 54 20.38 -7.85 -11.47
CA VAL A 54 21.62 -8.51 -11.00
C VAL A 54 22.65 -7.45 -10.62
N LYS A 55 22.88 -6.48 -11.51
CA LYS A 55 23.79 -5.35 -11.21
C LYS A 55 23.27 -4.50 -10.06
N ALA A 56 21.96 -4.27 -10.00
CA ALA A 56 21.34 -3.53 -8.90
C ALA A 56 21.63 -4.20 -7.55
N LEU A 57 21.37 -5.50 -7.42
CA LEU A 57 21.64 -6.26 -6.18
C LEU A 57 23.13 -6.21 -5.80
N GLU A 58 24.03 -6.35 -6.76
CA GLU A 58 25.48 -6.29 -6.51
C GLU A 58 25.89 -4.93 -5.96
N LEU A 59 25.40 -3.85 -6.56
CA LEU A 59 25.67 -2.47 -6.11
C LEU A 59 25.01 -2.17 -4.76
N TYR A 60 23.78 -2.63 -4.50
CA TYR A 60 23.15 -2.49 -3.19
C TYR A 60 23.98 -3.19 -2.11
N ARG A 61 24.52 -4.40 -2.38
CA ARG A 61 25.39 -5.09 -1.46
C ARG A 61 26.70 -4.33 -1.20
N MET A 62 27.27 -3.69 -2.22
CA MET A 62 28.45 -2.84 -2.09
C MET A 62 28.16 -1.64 -1.18
N ALA A 63 27.07 -0.91 -1.42
CA ALA A 63 26.69 0.23 -0.59
C ALA A 63 26.42 -0.20 0.87
N ALA A 64 25.68 -1.31 1.07
CA ALA A 64 25.42 -1.90 2.38
C ALA A 64 26.71 -2.28 3.13
N ALA A 65 27.70 -2.84 2.42
CA ALA A 65 29.02 -3.18 3.00
C ALA A 65 29.80 -1.94 3.49
N HIS A 66 29.47 -0.77 2.98
CA HIS A 66 30.02 0.52 3.39
C HIS A 66 29.10 1.30 4.35
N GLY A 67 28.05 0.65 4.89
CA GLY A 67 27.22 1.19 5.95
C GLY A 67 25.97 1.96 5.49
N ASP A 68 25.54 1.79 4.24
CA ASP A 68 24.27 2.33 3.77
C ASP A 68 23.12 1.44 4.23
N HIS A 69 22.29 1.94 5.14
CA HIS A 69 21.19 1.17 5.72
C HIS A 69 19.96 1.10 4.82
N ASP A 70 19.80 2.02 3.88
CA ASP A 70 18.77 1.95 2.85
C ASP A 70 19.15 0.89 1.81
N ALA A 71 20.44 0.74 1.52
CA ALA A 71 20.93 -0.37 0.72
C ALA A 71 20.76 -1.73 1.42
N GLU A 72 20.95 -1.83 2.73
CA GLU A 72 20.63 -3.06 3.49
C GLU A 72 19.16 -3.44 3.30
N PHE A 73 18.25 -2.48 3.39
CA PHE A 73 16.83 -2.69 3.15
C PHE A 73 16.55 -3.12 1.70
N ALA A 74 17.16 -2.45 0.72
CA ALA A 74 17.02 -2.79 -0.69
C ALA A 74 17.51 -4.21 -1.01
N VAL A 75 18.62 -4.66 -0.44
CA VAL A 75 19.07 -6.06 -0.54
C VAL A 75 18.03 -7.03 0.01
N GLY A 76 17.40 -6.68 1.14
CA GLY A 76 16.30 -7.46 1.71
C GLY A 76 15.11 -7.59 0.74
N LEU A 77 14.72 -6.49 0.07
CA LEU A 77 13.68 -6.51 -0.96
C LEU A 77 14.07 -7.37 -2.16
N CYS A 78 15.32 -7.30 -2.62
CA CYS A 78 15.81 -8.14 -3.73
C CYS A 78 15.64 -9.64 -3.41
N TYR A 79 15.99 -10.09 -2.21
CA TYR A 79 15.77 -11.47 -1.80
C TYR A 79 14.30 -11.83 -1.61
N TYR A 80 13.50 -10.89 -1.12
CA TYR A 80 12.07 -11.13 -0.89
C TYR A 80 11.30 -11.32 -2.21
N TYR A 81 11.60 -10.51 -3.23
CA TYR A 81 10.93 -10.56 -4.54
C TYR A 81 11.68 -11.35 -5.62
N GLY A 82 12.88 -11.83 -5.36
CA GLY A 82 13.71 -12.52 -6.34
C GLY A 82 14.27 -11.59 -7.43
N GLN A 83 14.58 -10.34 -7.06
CA GLN A 83 15.13 -9.36 -8.00
C GLN A 83 16.65 -9.50 -8.09
N GLY A 84 17.15 -10.03 -9.20
CA GLY A 84 18.57 -10.30 -9.42
C GLY A 84 19.13 -11.54 -8.70
N CYS A 85 18.28 -12.30 -8.02
CA CYS A 85 18.60 -13.56 -7.37
C CYS A 85 17.32 -14.39 -7.22
N ASP A 86 17.44 -15.66 -6.79
CA ASP A 86 16.28 -16.45 -6.39
C ASP A 86 15.64 -15.88 -5.12
N VAL A 87 14.31 -16.09 -4.98
CA VAL A 87 13.56 -15.72 -3.77
C VAL A 87 14.14 -16.46 -2.57
N ASP A 88 14.48 -15.74 -1.53
CA ASP A 88 14.98 -16.28 -0.28
C ASP A 88 14.50 -15.43 0.91
N TYR A 89 13.35 -15.82 1.45
CA TYR A 89 12.73 -15.08 2.57
C TYR A 89 13.61 -15.09 3.83
N SER A 90 14.41 -16.13 4.07
CA SER A 90 15.28 -16.18 5.24
C SER A 90 16.37 -15.13 5.13
N LYS A 91 17.01 -15.00 3.96
CA LYS A 91 17.97 -13.92 3.71
C LYS A 91 17.32 -12.54 3.75
N ALA A 92 16.09 -12.41 3.21
CA ALA A 92 15.35 -11.16 3.30
C ALA A 92 15.17 -10.72 4.77
N VAL A 93 14.76 -11.64 5.65
CA VAL A 93 14.62 -11.38 7.09
C VAL A 93 15.95 -10.96 7.72
N GLU A 94 17.06 -11.63 7.40
CA GLU A 94 18.39 -11.25 7.91
C GLU A 94 18.76 -9.82 7.51
N TRP A 95 18.53 -9.43 6.26
CA TRP A 95 18.81 -8.09 5.77
C TRP A 95 17.87 -7.03 6.33
N TYR A 96 16.57 -7.34 6.42
CA TYR A 96 15.60 -6.46 7.09
C TYR A 96 15.95 -6.26 8.57
N GLN A 97 16.41 -7.33 9.26
CA GLN A 97 16.84 -7.23 10.66
C GLN A 97 18.01 -6.25 10.81
N ARG A 98 19.02 -6.32 9.93
CA ARG A 98 20.16 -5.41 9.93
C ARG A 98 19.73 -3.97 9.72
N ALA A 99 18.98 -3.71 8.64
CA ALA A 99 18.48 -2.37 8.34
C ALA A 99 17.57 -1.82 9.46
N ALA A 100 16.72 -2.65 10.05
CA ALA A 100 15.83 -2.28 11.15
C ALA A 100 16.59 -1.95 12.44
N ASP A 101 17.67 -2.67 12.75
CA ASP A 101 18.53 -2.39 13.91
C ASP A 101 19.27 -1.05 13.75
N HIS A 102 19.65 -0.69 12.53
CA HIS A 102 20.20 0.62 12.18
C HIS A 102 19.13 1.72 12.07
N GLY A 103 17.87 1.38 12.25
CA GLY A 103 16.80 2.38 12.35
C GLY A 103 16.04 2.67 11.05
N ASN A 104 16.24 1.86 10.00
CA ASN A 104 15.44 1.96 8.79
C ASN A 104 13.98 1.58 9.10
N ARG A 105 13.07 2.53 8.87
CA ARG A 105 11.64 2.43 9.22
C ARG A 105 10.93 1.37 8.39
N ASP A 106 11.21 1.33 7.10
CA ASP A 106 10.52 0.46 6.16
C ASP A 106 10.96 -1.00 6.37
N ALA A 107 12.23 -1.21 6.74
CA ALA A 107 12.73 -2.51 7.18
C ALA A 107 12.05 -3.00 8.47
N MET A 108 11.79 -2.11 9.45
CA MET A 108 11.04 -2.48 10.66
C MET A 108 9.62 -2.96 10.32
N HIS A 109 8.96 -2.30 9.38
CA HIS A 109 7.62 -2.68 8.94
C HIS A 109 7.62 -4.04 8.24
N ASN A 110 8.52 -4.23 7.25
CA ASN A 110 8.61 -5.49 6.51
C ASN A 110 9.01 -6.66 7.42
N LEU A 111 9.94 -6.44 8.34
CA LEU A 111 10.33 -7.44 9.34
C LEU A 111 9.15 -7.81 10.25
N ALA A 112 8.35 -6.82 10.67
CA ALA A 112 7.13 -7.09 11.41
C ALA A 112 6.16 -7.96 10.61
N SER A 113 6.01 -7.71 9.30
CA SER A 113 5.18 -8.52 8.41
C SER A 113 5.69 -9.95 8.27
N CYS A 114 7.01 -10.13 8.12
CA CYS A 114 7.62 -11.46 8.08
C CYS A 114 7.32 -12.27 9.35
N TYR A 115 7.43 -11.67 10.53
CA TYR A 115 7.08 -12.36 11.80
C TYR A 115 5.57 -12.63 11.92
N TYR A 116 4.71 -11.81 11.32
CA TYR A 116 3.28 -12.05 11.33
C TYR A 116 2.87 -13.23 10.45
N ASN A 117 3.45 -13.30 9.23
CA ASN A 117 3.13 -14.32 8.25
C ASN A 117 3.91 -15.63 8.47
N GLY A 118 5.09 -15.59 9.09
CA GLY A 118 6.04 -16.70 9.14
C GLY A 118 6.86 -16.84 7.86
N GLU A 119 7.13 -15.73 7.17
CA GLU A 119 7.90 -15.71 5.92
C GLU A 119 9.40 -15.57 6.23
N GLY A 120 10.17 -16.61 5.92
CA GLY A 120 11.61 -16.66 6.19
C GLY A 120 12.00 -16.82 7.66
N CYS A 121 11.02 -16.88 8.55
CA CYS A 121 11.21 -17.09 9.98
C CYS A 121 9.96 -17.77 10.58
N GLU A 122 10.05 -18.27 11.80
CA GLU A 122 8.87 -18.73 12.51
C GLU A 122 7.91 -17.56 12.81
N LYS A 123 6.61 -17.82 12.71
CA LYS A 123 5.57 -16.85 13.07
C LYS A 123 5.70 -16.49 14.56
N ASP A 124 5.87 -15.19 14.83
CA ASP A 124 6.07 -14.66 16.18
C ASP A 124 5.33 -13.33 16.35
N LEU A 125 4.13 -13.39 16.96
CA LEU A 125 3.31 -12.20 17.19
C LEU A 125 3.95 -11.22 18.18
N ALA A 126 4.78 -11.68 19.11
CA ALA A 126 5.45 -10.79 20.04
C ALA A 126 6.52 -9.96 19.33
N LYS A 127 7.32 -10.58 18.45
CA LYS A 127 8.28 -9.88 17.60
C LYS A 127 7.59 -8.96 16.58
N HIS A 128 6.47 -9.41 15.97
CA HIS A 128 5.63 -8.56 15.12
C HIS A 128 5.26 -7.25 15.85
N ILE A 129 4.67 -7.35 17.04
CA ILE A 129 4.27 -6.18 17.83
C ILE A 129 5.48 -5.33 18.26
N TYR A 130 6.59 -5.97 18.60
CA TYR A 130 7.82 -5.25 18.95
C TYR A 130 8.29 -4.35 17.79
N TRP A 131 8.37 -4.91 16.58
CA TRP A 131 8.82 -4.16 15.40
C TRP A 131 7.83 -3.10 14.95
N LEU A 132 6.52 -3.38 14.98
CA LEU A 132 5.50 -2.35 14.74
C LEU A 132 5.66 -1.16 15.69
N LYS A 133 5.85 -1.40 16.99
CA LYS A 133 6.05 -0.32 17.97
C LYS A 133 7.32 0.48 17.70
N ARG A 134 8.38 -0.14 17.19
CA ARG A 134 9.60 0.58 16.77
C ARG A 134 9.35 1.43 15.52
N ALA A 135 8.67 0.88 14.50
CA ALA A 135 8.30 1.61 13.29
C ALA A 135 7.39 2.82 13.62
N VAL A 136 6.40 2.63 14.49
CA VAL A 136 5.53 3.71 14.98
C VAL A 136 6.33 4.86 15.64
N LYS A 137 7.36 4.56 16.42
CA LYS A 137 8.23 5.59 17.01
C LYS A 137 9.00 6.39 15.94
N LYS A 138 9.17 5.83 14.74
CA LYS A 138 9.76 6.50 13.57
C LYS A 138 8.72 7.18 12.68
N GLY A 139 7.45 7.22 13.11
CA GLY A 139 6.37 7.90 12.37
C GLY A 139 5.74 7.07 11.26
N ASP A 140 5.92 5.75 11.24
CA ASP A 140 5.32 4.87 10.24
C ASP A 140 3.80 4.78 10.43
N THR A 141 3.06 5.36 9.49
CA THR A 141 1.59 5.42 9.53
C THR A 141 0.93 4.07 9.18
N LEU A 142 1.58 3.23 8.37
CA LEU A 142 1.15 1.85 8.11
C LEU A 142 1.31 0.98 9.36
N ALA A 143 2.42 1.12 10.07
CA ALA A 143 2.61 0.43 11.34
C ALA A 143 1.61 0.90 12.41
N MET A 144 1.20 2.19 12.40
CA MET A 144 0.11 2.68 13.27
C MET A 144 -1.21 2.01 12.94
N TRP A 145 -1.56 1.87 11.65
CA TRP A 145 -2.73 1.14 11.20
C TRP A 145 -2.69 -0.33 11.62
N ALA A 146 -1.58 -1.02 11.33
CA ALA A 146 -1.41 -2.42 11.71
C ALA A 146 -1.54 -2.61 13.23
N LEU A 147 -0.92 -1.73 14.03
CA LEU A 147 -1.01 -1.79 15.48
C LEU A 147 -2.45 -1.53 15.99
N SER A 148 -3.20 -0.64 15.34
CA SER A 148 -4.62 -0.43 15.62
C SER A 148 -5.42 -1.72 15.45
N THR A 149 -5.22 -2.42 14.33
CA THR A 149 -5.87 -3.69 14.03
C THR A 149 -5.54 -4.75 15.08
N ARG A 150 -4.27 -4.86 15.50
CA ARG A 150 -3.85 -5.81 16.57
C ARG A 150 -4.56 -5.51 17.88
N TYR A 151 -4.68 -4.25 18.30
CA TYR A 151 -5.40 -3.86 19.51
C TYR A 151 -6.92 -4.06 19.39
N HIS A 152 -7.50 -3.90 18.20
CA HIS A 152 -8.93 -4.13 17.96
C HIS A 152 -9.29 -5.59 18.16
N TRP A 153 -8.52 -6.50 17.57
CA TRP A 153 -8.80 -7.95 17.62
C TRP A 153 -8.17 -8.66 18.82
N GLY A 154 -7.13 -8.11 19.42
CA GLY A 154 -6.39 -8.74 20.51
C GLY A 154 -5.35 -9.75 20.02
N GLU A 155 -4.77 -9.54 18.83
CA GLU A 155 -3.77 -10.43 18.25
C GLU A 155 -2.35 -10.03 18.66
N GLY A 156 -1.67 -10.90 19.40
CA GLY A 156 -0.33 -10.62 19.95
C GLY A 156 -0.31 -9.56 21.06
N VAL A 157 -1.44 -8.95 21.36
CA VAL A 157 -1.66 -7.99 22.46
C VAL A 157 -3.04 -8.20 23.07
N ARG A 158 -3.22 -7.79 24.34
CA ARG A 158 -4.56 -7.76 24.92
C ARG A 158 -5.45 -6.79 24.15
N LYS A 159 -6.67 -7.25 23.77
CA LYS A 159 -7.69 -6.39 23.14
C LYS A 159 -7.87 -5.09 23.91
N ASN A 160 -7.78 -3.96 23.20
CA ASN A 160 -7.86 -2.62 23.79
C ASN A 160 -8.41 -1.62 22.78
N LEU A 161 -9.73 -1.46 22.76
CA LEU A 161 -10.41 -0.60 21.81
C LEU A 161 -9.98 0.88 21.90
N PRO A 162 -9.83 1.52 23.09
CA PRO A 162 -9.29 2.87 23.17
C PRO A 162 -7.90 3.02 22.54
N ALA A 163 -7.01 2.02 22.69
CA ALA A 163 -5.71 2.04 22.04
C ALA A 163 -5.83 1.89 20.51
N ALA A 164 -6.73 1.01 20.03
CA ALA A 164 -7.01 0.86 18.61
C ALA A 164 -7.46 2.19 17.98
N ILE A 165 -8.46 2.86 18.61
CA ILE A 165 -8.95 4.16 18.14
C ILE A 165 -7.85 5.22 18.11
N ARG A 166 -7.02 5.28 19.13
CA ARG A 166 -5.92 6.24 19.17
C ARG A 166 -4.93 6.03 18.00
N TRP A 167 -4.62 4.77 17.71
CA TRP A 167 -3.66 4.46 16.64
C TRP A 167 -4.25 4.64 15.26
N ILE A 168 -5.54 4.28 15.06
CA ILE A 168 -6.18 4.48 13.76
C ILE A 168 -6.33 5.96 13.43
N LYS A 169 -6.68 6.82 14.41
CA LYS A 169 -6.72 8.27 14.22
C LYS A 169 -5.35 8.81 13.79
N LYS A 170 -4.28 8.42 14.49
CA LYS A 170 -2.92 8.85 14.12
C LYS A 170 -2.50 8.38 12.74
N SER A 171 -2.85 7.16 12.36
CA SER A 171 -2.58 6.62 11.01
C SER A 171 -3.30 7.43 9.93
N ALA A 172 -4.59 7.69 10.12
CA ALA A 172 -5.42 8.46 9.20
C ALA A 172 -4.95 9.92 9.07
N GLU A 173 -4.68 10.59 10.19
CA GLU A 173 -4.12 11.95 10.25
C GLU A 173 -2.74 12.03 9.58
N GLY A 174 -1.95 10.96 9.68
CA GLY A 174 -0.65 10.81 9.02
C GLY A 174 -0.74 10.48 7.53
N GLY A 175 -1.93 10.38 6.96
CA GLY A 175 -2.15 10.21 5.53
C GLY A 175 -2.21 8.75 5.04
N CYS A 176 -2.21 7.75 5.91
CA CYS A 176 -2.35 6.35 5.50
C CYS A 176 -3.75 6.09 4.94
N ALA A 177 -3.85 5.69 3.67
CA ALA A 177 -5.15 5.43 3.02
C ALA A 177 -5.95 4.34 3.73
N TRP A 178 -5.30 3.24 4.12
CA TRP A 178 -5.96 2.16 4.88
C TRP A 178 -6.42 2.64 6.27
N GLY A 179 -5.60 3.47 6.93
CA GLY A 179 -5.97 4.08 8.19
C GLY A 179 -7.17 5.02 8.07
N GLN A 180 -7.25 5.78 6.98
CA GLN A 180 -8.38 6.67 6.68
C GLN A 180 -9.65 5.88 6.39
N TYR A 181 -9.57 4.84 5.55
CA TYR A 181 -10.72 3.99 5.27
C TYR A 181 -11.22 3.27 6.53
N ASP A 182 -10.34 2.64 7.30
CA ASP A 182 -10.75 1.99 8.53
C ASP A 182 -11.33 2.99 9.55
N LEU A 183 -10.79 4.21 9.65
CA LEU A 183 -11.36 5.23 10.51
C LEU A 183 -12.76 5.65 10.07
N SER A 184 -13.02 5.73 8.75
CA SER A 184 -14.37 5.95 8.23
C SER A 184 -15.33 4.85 8.67
N TRP A 185 -14.90 3.59 8.62
CA TRP A 185 -15.66 2.45 9.09
C TRP A 185 -15.96 2.53 10.61
N TYR A 186 -15.01 3.00 11.43
CA TYR A 186 -15.25 3.21 12.87
C TYR A 186 -16.36 4.24 13.11
N TYR A 187 -16.38 5.35 12.35
CA TYR A 187 -17.45 6.35 12.44
C TYR A 187 -18.78 5.81 11.92
N ARG A 188 -18.79 5.05 10.84
CA ARG A 188 -19.99 4.36 10.33
C ARG A 188 -20.63 3.45 11.38
N LYS A 189 -19.82 2.71 12.13
CA LYS A 189 -20.29 1.71 13.10
C LYS A 189 -20.46 2.24 14.51
N GLY A 190 -19.97 3.42 14.83
CA GLY A 190 -19.97 3.95 16.20
C GLY A 190 -19.13 3.13 17.16
N ILE A 191 -18.05 2.46 16.70
CA ILE A 191 -17.25 1.58 17.55
C ILE A 191 -16.17 2.38 18.26
N GLY A 192 -16.40 2.70 19.53
CA GLY A 192 -15.48 3.48 20.38
C GLY A 192 -15.35 4.95 19.98
N VAL A 193 -16.19 5.41 19.07
CA VAL A 193 -16.43 6.80 18.68
C VAL A 193 -17.93 6.97 18.47
N ASP A 194 -18.44 8.19 18.58
CA ASP A 194 -19.82 8.47 18.20
C ASP A 194 -19.99 8.28 16.68
N GLN A 195 -21.13 7.67 16.29
CA GLN A 195 -21.46 7.51 14.89
C GLN A 195 -21.61 8.86 14.22
N SER A 196 -21.03 9.03 13.01
CA SER A 196 -21.13 10.26 12.23
C SER A 196 -20.94 9.98 10.75
N GLU A 197 -21.99 10.22 9.98
CA GLU A 197 -21.96 10.09 8.51
C GLU A 197 -21.04 11.13 7.88
N GLU A 198 -20.97 12.36 8.45
CA GLU A 198 -20.09 13.41 7.96
C GLU A 198 -18.60 13.02 8.11
N LEU A 199 -18.24 12.44 9.28
CA LEU A 199 -16.86 11.98 9.49
C LEU A 199 -16.55 10.70 8.73
N GLU A 200 -17.53 9.79 8.54
CA GLU A 200 -17.41 8.65 7.63
C GLU A 200 -17.08 9.14 6.23
N PHE A 201 -17.90 10.03 5.67
CA PHE A 201 -17.70 10.58 4.32
C PHE A 201 -16.35 11.29 4.20
N PHE A 202 -16.01 12.15 5.17
CA PHE A 202 -14.76 12.89 5.16
C PHE A 202 -13.52 11.97 5.06
N TRP A 203 -13.47 10.93 5.88
CA TRP A 203 -12.33 10.03 5.90
C TRP A 203 -12.35 9.06 4.71
N ALA A 204 -13.52 8.59 4.29
CA ALA A 204 -13.66 7.79 3.07
C ALA A 204 -13.20 8.58 1.83
N MET A 205 -13.56 9.87 1.71
CA MET A 205 -13.12 10.72 0.60
C MET A 205 -11.61 10.83 0.54
N LYS A 206 -10.93 11.05 1.69
CA LYS A 206 -9.46 11.11 1.73
C LYS A 206 -8.79 9.81 1.29
N ALA A 207 -9.32 8.67 1.67
CA ALA A 207 -8.82 7.36 1.22
C ALA A 207 -9.10 7.13 -0.26
N ALA A 208 -10.30 7.49 -0.74
CA ALA A 208 -10.73 7.34 -2.12
C ALA A 208 -9.86 8.17 -3.10
N GLU A 209 -9.49 9.39 -2.71
CA GLU A 209 -8.57 10.25 -3.47
C GLU A 209 -7.18 9.63 -3.62
N GLN A 210 -6.72 8.86 -2.64
CA GLN A 210 -5.47 8.08 -2.69
C GLN A 210 -5.64 6.77 -3.47
N GLY A 211 -6.86 6.44 -3.92
CA GLY A 211 -7.14 5.30 -4.78
C GLY A 211 -7.58 4.05 -4.03
N ASP A 212 -7.90 4.10 -2.75
CA ASP A 212 -8.51 2.97 -2.06
C ASP A 212 -9.88 2.64 -2.69
N ASP A 213 -10.06 1.42 -3.17
CA ASP A 213 -11.24 1.04 -3.95
C ASP A 213 -12.48 0.82 -3.09
N TYR A 214 -12.33 0.35 -1.86
CA TYR A 214 -13.44 0.26 -0.91
C TYR A 214 -13.94 1.65 -0.50
N ALA A 215 -13.01 2.58 -0.28
CA ALA A 215 -13.36 3.97 -0.01
C ALA A 215 -14.00 4.64 -1.22
N GLN A 216 -13.52 4.37 -2.45
CA GLN A 216 -14.13 4.86 -3.69
C GLN A 216 -15.57 4.36 -3.84
N ASN A 217 -15.83 3.08 -3.55
CA ASN A 217 -17.19 2.55 -3.51
C ASN A 217 -18.04 3.25 -2.44
N THR A 218 -17.52 3.41 -1.23
CA THR A 218 -18.21 4.11 -0.14
C THR A 218 -18.60 5.53 -0.55
N VAL A 219 -17.67 6.30 -1.11
CA VAL A 219 -17.96 7.67 -1.62
C VAL A 219 -19.02 7.65 -2.72
N GLY A 220 -18.96 6.68 -3.64
CA GLY A 220 -20.00 6.49 -4.65
C GLY A 220 -21.38 6.29 -4.04
N THR A 221 -21.48 5.48 -2.99
CA THR A 221 -22.75 5.25 -2.27
C THR A 221 -23.28 6.53 -1.63
N PHE A 222 -22.42 7.34 -1.00
CA PHE A 222 -22.83 8.63 -0.43
C PHE A 222 -23.46 9.56 -1.48
N TYR A 223 -22.86 9.65 -2.67
CA TYR A 223 -23.44 10.44 -3.77
C TYR A 223 -24.70 9.81 -4.37
N SER A 224 -24.76 8.47 -4.47
CA SER A 224 -25.96 7.77 -4.98
C SER A 224 -27.17 7.97 -4.09
N ASP A 225 -26.95 7.88 -2.77
CA ASP A 225 -28.04 7.93 -1.78
C ASP A 225 -28.35 9.36 -1.32
N GLY A 226 -27.44 10.31 -1.54
CA GLY A 226 -27.58 11.68 -1.06
C GLY A 226 -27.40 11.82 0.45
N ILE A 227 -26.57 10.96 1.06
CA ILE A 227 -26.25 10.97 2.50
C ILE A 227 -25.09 11.95 2.73
N SER A 228 -25.26 12.90 3.64
CA SER A 228 -24.26 13.95 3.97
C SER A 228 -23.80 14.82 2.78
N VAL A 229 -24.22 14.49 1.57
CA VAL A 229 -23.98 15.25 0.33
C VAL A 229 -25.26 15.29 -0.51
N LYS A 230 -25.36 16.25 -1.42
CA LYS A 230 -26.48 16.25 -2.38
C LYS A 230 -26.38 15.02 -3.27
N LYS A 231 -27.52 14.31 -3.48
CA LYS A 231 -27.61 13.18 -4.40
C LYS A 231 -27.10 13.59 -5.80
N ASP A 232 -26.17 12.80 -6.33
CA ASP A 232 -25.57 12.98 -7.65
C ASP A 232 -25.10 11.61 -8.20
N SER A 233 -25.98 10.94 -8.90
CA SER A 233 -25.76 9.60 -9.43
C SER A 233 -24.71 9.57 -10.56
N GLU A 234 -24.50 10.70 -11.27
CA GLU A 234 -23.42 10.80 -12.27
C GLU A 234 -22.04 10.78 -11.57
N THR A 235 -21.90 11.55 -10.48
CA THR A 235 -20.68 11.53 -9.65
C THR A 235 -20.51 10.17 -8.98
N ALA A 236 -21.59 9.54 -8.48
CA ALA A 236 -21.54 8.19 -7.93
C ALA A 236 -20.98 7.18 -8.94
N MET A 237 -21.51 7.20 -10.18
CA MET A 237 -21.04 6.34 -11.27
C MET A 237 -19.55 6.53 -11.57
N GLN A 238 -19.01 7.75 -11.47
CA GLN A 238 -17.58 8.01 -11.68
C GLN A 238 -16.74 7.34 -10.60
N TRP A 239 -17.16 7.41 -9.33
CA TRP A 239 -16.48 6.77 -8.22
C TRP A 239 -16.56 5.24 -8.30
N PHE A 240 -17.72 4.68 -8.58
CA PHE A 240 -17.88 3.23 -8.80
C PHE A 240 -17.00 2.73 -9.95
N ARG A 241 -16.90 3.48 -11.07
CA ARG A 241 -15.98 3.12 -12.17
C ARG A 241 -14.51 3.10 -11.75
N ARG A 242 -14.09 3.99 -10.87
CA ARG A 242 -12.70 3.96 -10.32
C ARG A 242 -12.47 2.71 -9.49
N ALA A 243 -13.38 2.38 -8.59
CA ALA A 243 -13.31 1.18 -7.76
C ALA A 243 -13.36 -0.11 -8.61
N ALA A 244 -14.26 -0.18 -9.61
CA ALA A 244 -14.40 -1.32 -10.49
C ALA A 244 -13.14 -1.61 -11.35
N LYS A 245 -12.29 -0.62 -11.67
CA LYS A 245 -10.97 -0.84 -12.29
C LYS A 245 -10.06 -1.73 -11.45
N LYS A 246 -10.25 -1.74 -10.13
CA LYS A 246 -9.55 -2.61 -9.18
C LYS A 246 -10.31 -3.90 -8.85
N LYS A 247 -11.38 -4.17 -9.61
CA LYS A 247 -12.27 -5.34 -9.45
C LYS A 247 -13.03 -5.34 -8.12
N ASN A 248 -13.37 -4.16 -7.60
CA ASN A 248 -14.24 -4.06 -6.44
C ASN A 248 -15.64 -4.55 -6.81
N GLU A 249 -16.07 -5.63 -6.16
CA GLU A 249 -17.30 -6.35 -6.44
C GLU A 249 -18.56 -5.53 -6.08
N GLU A 250 -18.49 -4.78 -4.98
CA GLU A 250 -19.59 -3.91 -4.54
C GLU A 250 -19.81 -2.76 -5.52
N ALA A 251 -18.73 -2.17 -6.01
CA ALA A 251 -18.83 -1.10 -7.01
C ALA A 251 -19.44 -1.59 -8.33
N ALA A 252 -19.09 -2.80 -8.77
CA ALA A 252 -19.71 -3.40 -9.96
C ALA A 252 -21.19 -3.64 -9.75
N TYR A 253 -21.59 -4.13 -8.58
CA TYR A 253 -22.99 -4.32 -8.21
C TYR A 253 -23.75 -2.98 -8.20
N ASN A 254 -23.22 -1.95 -7.58
CA ASN A 254 -23.83 -0.62 -7.55
C ASN A 254 -23.96 0.00 -8.95
N MET A 255 -22.96 -0.18 -9.82
CA MET A 255 -23.05 0.23 -11.22
C MET A 255 -24.18 -0.50 -11.97
N ALA A 256 -24.36 -1.79 -11.70
CA ALA A 256 -25.44 -2.56 -12.30
C ALA A 256 -26.81 -1.99 -11.92
N ILE A 257 -27.01 -1.63 -10.66
CA ILE A 257 -28.25 -0.98 -10.18
C ILE A 257 -28.49 0.34 -10.92
N LEU A 258 -27.48 1.21 -11.02
CA LEU A 258 -27.62 2.50 -11.70
C LEU A 258 -28.01 2.33 -13.18
N TYR A 259 -27.43 1.34 -13.89
CA TYR A 259 -27.83 1.02 -15.27
C TYR A 259 -29.24 0.41 -15.35
N GLU A 260 -29.64 -0.39 -14.37
CA GLU A 260 -30.97 -0.99 -14.33
C GLU A 260 -32.06 0.06 -14.09
N GLU A 261 -31.82 1.01 -13.19
CA GLU A 261 -32.76 2.06 -12.83
C GLU A 261 -32.72 3.25 -13.81
N GLY A 262 -31.64 3.44 -14.54
CA GLY A 262 -31.41 4.62 -15.35
C GLY A 262 -31.10 5.86 -14.52
N ASP A 263 -30.51 5.68 -13.35
CA ASP A 263 -30.18 6.78 -12.44
C ASP A 263 -28.74 7.26 -12.69
N GLY A 264 -28.59 8.52 -13.11
CA GLY A 264 -27.31 9.12 -13.50
C GLY A 264 -26.70 8.59 -14.81
N VAL A 265 -27.35 7.63 -15.45
CA VAL A 265 -27.02 7.08 -16.77
C VAL A 265 -28.27 6.67 -17.51
N GLU A 266 -28.21 6.52 -18.83
CA GLU A 266 -29.32 5.96 -19.61
C GLU A 266 -29.60 4.51 -19.17
N GLN A 267 -30.88 4.19 -18.93
CA GLN A 267 -31.29 2.85 -18.53
C GLN A 267 -30.85 1.80 -19.57
N ASN A 268 -30.14 0.76 -19.10
CA ASN A 268 -29.64 -0.26 -20.01
C ASN A 268 -29.53 -1.61 -19.30
N TYR A 269 -30.53 -2.45 -19.46
CA TYR A 269 -30.58 -3.79 -18.86
C TYR A 269 -29.45 -4.72 -19.32
N LYS A 270 -28.90 -4.54 -20.54
CA LYS A 270 -27.77 -5.35 -21.03
C LYS A 270 -26.48 -4.97 -20.31
N GLU A 271 -26.22 -3.68 -20.11
CA GLU A 271 -25.09 -3.22 -19.31
C GLU A 271 -25.28 -3.59 -17.83
N ALA A 272 -26.49 -3.43 -17.27
CA ALA A 272 -26.78 -3.89 -15.91
C ALA A 272 -26.45 -5.38 -15.73
N LEU A 273 -26.93 -6.24 -16.63
CA LEU A 273 -26.62 -7.68 -16.60
C LEU A 273 -25.12 -7.97 -16.72
N ARG A 274 -24.40 -7.20 -17.53
CA ARG A 274 -22.95 -7.33 -17.67
C ARG A 274 -22.23 -7.01 -16.35
N TRP A 275 -22.62 -5.94 -15.67
CA TRP A 275 -22.01 -5.51 -14.41
C TRP A 275 -22.39 -6.43 -13.26
N TYR A 276 -23.62 -6.95 -13.16
CA TYR A 276 -23.99 -8.00 -12.22
C TYR A 276 -23.13 -9.26 -12.39
N ARG A 277 -22.92 -9.72 -13.64
CA ARG A 277 -22.02 -10.87 -13.92
C ARG A 277 -20.56 -10.59 -13.52
N LEU A 278 -20.10 -9.37 -13.64
CA LEU A 278 -18.76 -9.00 -13.18
C LEU A 278 -18.67 -8.96 -11.66
N ALA A 279 -19.70 -8.44 -11.00
CA ALA A 279 -19.80 -8.46 -9.53
C ALA A 279 -19.74 -9.91 -9.00
N ASP A 280 -20.56 -10.81 -9.53
CA ASP A 280 -20.55 -12.23 -9.24
C ASP A 280 -19.16 -12.87 -9.46
N LYS A 281 -18.57 -12.65 -10.64
CA LYS A 281 -17.24 -13.13 -10.98
C LYS A 281 -16.16 -12.63 -10.02
N TRP A 282 -16.30 -11.45 -9.45
CA TRP A 282 -15.34 -10.86 -8.52
C TRP A 282 -15.61 -11.22 -7.07
N GLY A 283 -16.71 -11.94 -6.78
CA GLY A 283 -17.00 -12.52 -5.47
C GLY A 283 -18.18 -11.90 -4.73
N LYS A 284 -18.98 -11.04 -5.38
CA LYS A 284 -20.21 -10.53 -4.78
C LYS A 284 -21.24 -11.64 -4.66
N GLU A 285 -21.59 -12.01 -3.45
CA GLU A 285 -22.63 -13.00 -3.17
C GLU A 285 -24.04 -12.39 -3.36
N GLY A 286 -25.01 -13.25 -3.68
CA GLY A 286 -26.43 -12.89 -3.73
C GLY A 286 -26.86 -12.17 -5.00
N VAL A 287 -26.10 -12.24 -6.09
CA VAL A 287 -26.35 -11.54 -7.37
C VAL A 287 -27.11 -12.44 -8.37
N GLU A 288 -27.26 -13.73 -8.08
CA GLU A 288 -27.84 -14.75 -8.98
C GLU A 288 -29.29 -14.43 -9.35
N GLU A 289 -30.07 -13.95 -8.39
CA GLU A 289 -31.49 -13.60 -8.60
C GLU A 289 -31.62 -12.40 -9.56
N ASP A 290 -30.76 -11.39 -9.42
CA ASP A 290 -30.73 -10.22 -10.32
C ASP A 290 -30.33 -10.64 -11.73
N ILE A 291 -29.34 -11.51 -11.88
CA ILE A 291 -28.90 -12.05 -13.17
C ILE A 291 -30.04 -12.84 -13.84
N ILE A 292 -30.75 -13.70 -13.11
CA ILE A 292 -31.87 -14.49 -13.64
C ILE A 292 -33.02 -13.54 -14.07
N ARG A 293 -33.41 -12.59 -13.21
CA ARG A 293 -34.44 -11.61 -13.45
C ARG A 293 -34.16 -10.78 -14.71
N LEU A 294 -32.95 -10.25 -14.86
CA LEU A 294 -32.60 -9.45 -16.03
C LEU A 294 -32.50 -10.27 -17.32
N LYS A 295 -32.01 -11.53 -17.26
CA LYS A 295 -32.02 -12.42 -18.42
C LYS A 295 -33.47 -12.66 -18.93
N ALA A 296 -34.40 -12.91 -18.03
CA ALA A 296 -35.80 -13.09 -18.40
C ALA A 296 -36.37 -11.80 -19.03
N LEU A 297 -36.00 -10.63 -18.50
CA LEU A 297 -36.48 -9.33 -18.99
C LEU A 297 -36.01 -8.99 -20.42
N ILE A 298 -34.75 -9.34 -20.75
CA ILE A 298 -34.15 -9.04 -22.06
C ILE A 298 -34.30 -10.18 -23.08
N GLY A 299 -34.88 -11.31 -22.67
CA GLY A 299 -35.06 -12.48 -23.55
C GLY A 299 -33.76 -13.22 -23.88
N ALA A 300 -32.78 -13.22 -22.95
CA ALA A 300 -31.44 -13.78 -23.16
C ALA A 300 -31.18 -15.05 -22.30
#